data_064d1f8db1654bfcbd508bc9f9ed863e
#
_entry.id   064d1f8db1654bfcbd508bc9f9ed863e
#
_cell.length_a   1.000
_cell.length_b   1.000
_cell.length_c   1.000
_cell.angle_alpha   90.00
_cell.angle_beta   90.00
_cell.angle_gamma   90.00
#
_symmetry.space_group_name_H-M   'P 1'
#
loop_
_entity.id
_entity.type
_entity.pdbx_description
1 polymer ?
#
loop_
_entity_poly.entity_id
_entity_poly.type
_entity_poly.pdbx_seq_one_letter_code
_entity_poly.pdbx_strand_id
1 'polypeptide(L)'
;MTQPTRIYKHSSAGTDWAALLLGAGLGLTLALQLTTVRKSDFTSFYASLASFSRLSALVGTYLAIVGIFLVARIPWVERGVGHDRLVTWHRNLGPWSLYGIGAHVFFIVLSFAGQDSIPLYKELWLSLIHI
;
A
#
# COMPACT_ATOMS: atom_id res chain seq x y z
N MET A 1 17.37 21.58 -42.30
CA MET A 1 16.87 20.17 -42.29
C MET A 1 16.35 19.88 -40.91
N THR A 2 15.04 19.99 -40.72
CA THR A 2 14.36 19.69 -39.44
C THR A 2 14.07 18.20 -39.39
N GLN A 3 14.73 17.48 -38.47
CA GLN A 3 14.41 16.08 -38.24
C GLN A 3 13.00 15.94 -37.66
N PRO A 4 12.16 15.04 -38.20
CA PRO A 4 10.85 14.79 -37.61
C PRO A 4 11.02 14.17 -36.23
N THR A 5 10.51 14.84 -35.21
CA THR A 5 10.38 14.28 -33.87
C THR A 5 9.50 13.01 -33.91
N ARG A 6 10.09 11.84 -33.74
CA ARG A 6 9.33 10.59 -33.59
C ARG A 6 8.50 10.67 -32.31
N ILE A 7 7.23 10.97 -32.45
CA ILE A 7 6.26 10.84 -31.38
C ILE A 7 6.11 9.32 -31.11
N TYR A 8 6.79 8.81 -30.08
CA TYR A 8 6.57 7.44 -29.62
C TYR A 8 5.16 7.36 -29.06
N LYS A 9 4.24 6.80 -29.85
CA LYS A 9 2.89 6.46 -29.41
C LYS A 9 3.00 5.26 -28.47
N HIS A 10 3.08 5.52 -27.15
CA HIS A 10 3.06 4.43 -26.17
C HIS A 10 1.78 3.63 -26.34
N SER A 11 1.92 2.31 -26.41
CA SER A 11 0.80 1.37 -26.54
C SER A 11 -0.10 1.49 -25.27
N SER A 12 -1.38 1.80 -25.46
CA SER A 12 -2.38 1.74 -24.37
C SER A 12 -2.41 0.36 -23.71
N ALA A 13 -2.19 -0.69 -24.49
CA ALA A 13 -2.16 -2.09 -24.01
C ALA A 13 -1.13 -2.32 -22.88
N GLY A 14 0.08 -1.76 -22.96
CA GLY A 14 1.09 -1.92 -21.90
C GLY A 14 0.67 -1.29 -20.58
N THR A 15 0.02 -0.12 -20.66
CA THR A 15 -0.52 0.57 -19.47
C THR A 15 -1.69 -0.23 -18.86
N ASP A 16 -2.58 -0.76 -19.70
CA ASP A 16 -3.76 -1.51 -19.26
C ASP A 16 -3.35 -2.82 -18.57
N TRP A 17 -2.38 -3.54 -19.14
CA TRP A 17 -1.80 -4.73 -18.51
C TRP A 17 -1.12 -4.43 -17.17
N ALA A 18 -0.36 -3.34 -17.09
CA ALA A 18 0.27 -2.94 -15.82
C ALA A 18 -0.78 -2.60 -14.76
N ALA A 19 -1.82 -1.84 -15.12
CA ALA A 19 -2.92 -1.51 -14.21
C ALA A 19 -3.68 -2.77 -13.76
N LEU A 20 -3.94 -3.71 -14.68
CA LEU A 20 -4.59 -4.97 -14.36
C LEU A 20 -3.76 -5.81 -13.39
N LEU A 21 -2.45 -5.94 -13.60
CA LEU A 21 -1.57 -6.69 -12.70
C LEU A 21 -1.49 -6.06 -11.31
N LEU A 22 -1.42 -4.73 -11.23
CA LEU A 22 -1.44 -4.00 -9.97
C LEU A 22 -2.79 -4.18 -9.24
N GLY A 23 -3.90 -4.08 -9.95
CA GLY A 23 -5.23 -4.32 -9.39
C GLY A 23 -5.43 -5.76 -8.91
N ALA A 24 -4.98 -6.74 -9.71
CA ALA A 24 -5.05 -8.16 -9.36
C ALA A 24 -4.18 -8.49 -8.13
N GLY A 25 -2.96 -7.90 -8.04
CA GLY A 25 -2.09 -8.05 -6.87
C GLY A 25 -2.72 -7.49 -5.61
N LEU A 26 -3.34 -6.31 -5.68
CA LEU A 26 -4.08 -5.73 -4.55
C LEU A 26 -5.27 -6.62 -4.17
N GLY A 27 -6.05 -7.07 -5.15
CA GLY A 27 -7.19 -7.96 -4.93
C GLY A 27 -6.80 -9.27 -4.27
N LEU A 28 -5.68 -9.89 -4.70
CA LEU A 28 -5.12 -11.09 -4.07
C LEU A 28 -4.70 -10.83 -2.63
N THR A 29 -4.01 -9.72 -2.37
CA THR A 29 -3.60 -9.33 -1.02
C THR A 29 -4.80 -9.19 -0.08
N LEU A 30 -5.87 -8.53 -0.55
CA LEU A 30 -7.11 -8.39 0.21
C LEU A 30 -7.83 -9.73 0.40
N ALA A 31 -7.89 -10.57 -0.63
CA ALA A 31 -8.49 -11.90 -0.53
C ALA A 31 -7.78 -12.78 0.49
N LEU A 32 -6.44 -12.79 0.50
CA LEU A 32 -5.65 -13.51 1.50
C LEU A 32 -5.91 -12.98 2.92
N GLN A 33 -6.02 -11.66 3.09
CA GLN A 33 -6.38 -11.09 4.39
C GLN A 33 -7.76 -11.58 4.86
N LEU A 34 -8.75 -11.61 3.97
CA LEU A 34 -10.10 -12.07 4.32
C LEU A 34 -10.13 -13.51 4.81
N THR A 35 -9.22 -14.39 4.34
CA THR A 35 -9.12 -15.77 4.83
C THR A 35 -8.62 -15.87 6.26
N THR A 36 -7.95 -14.84 6.77
CA THR A 36 -7.42 -14.80 8.15
C THR A 36 -8.38 -14.16 9.14
N VAL A 37 -9.42 -13.47 8.66
CA VAL A 37 -10.42 -12.81 9.49
C VAL A 37 -11.28 -13.84 10.23
N ARG A 38 -11.39 -13.67 11.56
CA ARG A 38 -12.19 -14.53 12.43
C ARG A 38 -13.35 -13.75 13.04
N LYS A 39 -14.39 -14.46 13.48
CA LYS A 39 -15.51 -13.84 14.21
C LYS A 39 -15.05 -13.14 15.49
N SER A 40 -14.01 -13.68 16.16
CA SER A 40 -13.38 -13.09 17.34
C SER A 40 -12.82 -11.69 17.09
N ASP A 41 -12.45 -11.37 15.85
CA ASP A 41 -11.87 -10.07 15.49
C ASP A 41 -12.89 -8.92 15.57
N PHE A 42 -14.17 -9.24 15.72
CA PHE A 42 -15.27 -8.27 15.81
C PHE A 42 -16.05 -8.37 17.13
N THR A 43 -15.52 -9.07 18.15
CA THR A 43 -16.17 -9.23 19.45
C THR A 43 -16.09 -7.98 20.32
N SER A 44 -15.12 -7.12 20.09
CA SER A 44 -14.97 -5.84 20.78
C SER A 44 -14.53 -4.74 19.83
N PHE A 45 -14.74 -3.48 20.24
CA PHE A 45 -14.29 -2.31 19.47
C PHE A 45 -12.77 -2.37 19.22
N TYR A 46 -11.98 -2.70 20.23
CA TYR A 46 -10.52 -2.77 20.11
C TYR A 46 -10.04 -3.93 19.25
N ALA A 47 -10.70 -5.08 19.27
CA ALA A 47 -10.41 -6.18 18.36
C ALA A 47 -10.68 -5.80 16.91
N SER A 48 -11.77 -5.06 16.66
CA SER A 48 -12.06 -4.52 15.33
C SER A 48 -10.99 -3.55 14.85
N LEU A 49 -10.50 -2.66 15.72
CA LEU A 49 -9.38 -1.75 15.40
C LEU A 49 -8.11 -2.52 15.02
N ALA A 50 -7.78 -3.62 15.71
CA ALA A 50 -6.65 -4.47 15.35
C ALA A 50 -6.81 -5.06 13.94
N SER A 51 -8.02 -5.47 13.56
CA SER A 51 -8.31 -6.01 12.21
C SER A 51 -8.18 -4.93 11.13
N PHE A 52 -8.69 -3.72 11.36
CA PHE A 52 -8.50 -2.58 10.46
C PHE A 52 -7.04 -2.17 10.36
N SER A 53 -6.29 -2.24 11.46
CA SER A 53 -4.85 -2.00 11.48
C SER A 53 -4.12 -2.97 10.54
N ARG A 54 -4.39 -4.27 10.62
CA ARG A 54 -3.79 -5.28 9.73
C ARG A 54 -4.10 -5.01 8.26
N LEU A 55 -5.36 -4.66 7.96
CA LEU A 55 -5.78 -4.33 6.60
C LEU A 55 -5.03 -3.10 6.06
N SER A 56 -4.96 -2.03 6.84
CA SER A 56 -4.25 -0.80 6.45
C SER A 56 -2.74 -1.03 6.28
N ALA A 57 -2.13 -1.88 7.12
CA ALA A 57 -0.73 -2.30 6.96
C ALA A 57 -0.50 -2.99 5.61
N LEU A 58 -1.33 -3.97 5.27
CA LEU A 58 -1.21 -4.73 4.03
C LEU A 58 -1.38 -3.85 2.80
N VAL A 59 -2.40 -3.01 2.77
CA VAL A 59 -2.62 -2.07 1.67
C VAL A 59 -1.47 -1.07 1.58
N GLY A 60 -1.07 -0.45 2.68
CA GLY A 60 0.03 0.51 2.72
C GLY A 60 1.35 -0.09 2.25
N THR A 61 1.69 -1.28 2.73
CA THR A 61 2.90 -2.01 2.33
C THR A 61 2.85 -2.43 0.85
N TYR A 62 1.70 -2.92 0.37
CA TYR A 62 1.51 -3.23 -1.04
C TYR A 62 1.77 -2.01 -1.93
N LEU A 63 1.16 -0.85 -1.60
CA LEU A 63 1.37 0.39 -2.34
C LEU A 63 2.82 0.89 -2.26
N ALA A 64 3.50 0.70 -1.13
CA ALA A 64 4.91 1.03 -0.99
C ALA A 64 5.79 0.18 -1.92
N ILE A 65 5.58 -1.14 -1.96
CA ILE A 65 6.29 -2.06 -2.85
C ILE A 65 6.05 -1.67 -4.31
N VAL A 66 4.79 -1.44 -4.69
CA VAL A 66 4.43 -0.95 -6.03
C VAL A 66 5.16 0.36 -6.33
N GLY A 67 5.17 1.30 -5.38
CA GLY A 67 5.87 2.58 -5.52
C GLY A 67 7.36 2.41 -5.83
N ILE A 68 8.05 1.46 -5.16
CA ILE A 68 9.45 1.13 -5.43
C ILE A 68 9.61 0.56 -6.85
N PHE A 69 8.73 -0.35 -7.26
CA PHE A 69 8.75 -0.91 -8.62
C PHE A 69 8.58 0.15 -9.71
N LEU A 70 7.72 1.15 -9.49
CA LEU A 70 7.47 2.22 -10.45
C LEU A 70 8.70 3.10 -10.71
N VAL A 71 9.61 3.24 -9.73
CA VAL A 71 10.84 4.03 -9.86
C VAL A 71 12.10 3.20 -10.11
N ALA A 72 12.01 1.88 -10.07
CA ALA A 72 13.15 0.95 -10.25
C ALA A 72 13.74 0.93 -11.67
N ARG A 73 13.19 1.70 -12.62
CA ARG A 73 13.65 1.82 -14.03
C ARG A 73 13.85 0.48 -14.71
N ILE A 74 12.89 -0.42 -14.56
CA ILE A 74 12.90 -1.73 -15.20
C ILE A 74 12.67 -1.54 -16.72
N PRO A 75 13.63 -1.89 -17.59
CA PRO A 75 13.60 -1.48 -19.01
C PRO A 75 12.38 -1.97 -19.79
N TRP A 76 11.87 -3.15 -19.48
CA TRP A 76 10.70 -3.70 -20.17
C TRP A 76 9.39 -3.04 -19.68
N VAL A 77 9.28 -2.66 -18.41
CA VAL A 77 8.14 -1.89 -17.86
C VAL A 77 8.15 -0.48 -18.45
N GLU A 78 9.31 0.18 -18.45
CA GLU A 78 9.46 1.54 -18.98
C GLU A 78 9.12 1.62 -20.47
N ARG A 79 9.52 0.62 -21.26
CA ARG A 79 9.15 0.54 -22.69
C ARG A 79 7.65 0.31 -22.91
N GLY A 80 6.98 -0.45 -22.03
CA GLY A 80 5.54 -0.76 -22.16
C GLY A 80 4.63 0.39 -21.69
N VAL A 81 4.96 1.03 -20.57
CA VAL A 81 4.10 2.02 -19.89
C VAL A 81 4.53 3.45 -20.19
N GLY A 82 5.83 3.70 -20.32
CA GLY A 82 6.44 5.01 -20.46
C GLY A 82 6.86 5.64 -19.14
N HIS A 83 8.05 6.24 -19.15
CA HIS A 83 8.68 6.82 -17.94
C HIS A 83 7.79 7.84 -17.24
N ASP A 84 7.20 8.78 -17.98
CA ASP A 84 6.40 9.86 -17.41
C ASP A 84 5.15 9.36 -16.66
N ARG A 85 4.54 8.26 -17.15
CA ARG A 85 3.40 7.63 -16.47
C ARG A 85 3.83 6.94 -15.19
N LEU A 86 4.95 6.23 -15.21
CA LEU A 86 5.49 5.55 -14.02
C LEU A 86 5.80 6.55 -12.90
N VAL A 87 6.43 7.68 -13.23
CA VAL A 87 6.70 8.76 -12.27
C VAL A 87 5.40 9.38 -11.74
N THR A 88 4.42 9.60 -12.62
CA THR A 88 3.11 10.14 -12.22
C THR A 88 2.38 9.17 -11.27
N TRP A 89 2.40 7.88 -11.57
CA TRP A 89 1.80 6.87 -10.71
C TRP A 89 2.51 6.78 -9.37
N HIS A 90 3.85 6.78 -9.35
CA HIS A 90 4.62 6.81 -8.11
C HIS A 90 4.24 8.02 -7.23
N ARG A 91 4.20 9.21 -7.82
CA ARG A 91 3.82 10.44 -7.11
C ARG A 91 2.41 10.36 -6.52
N ASN A 92 1.48 9.74 -7.24
CA ASN A 92 0.09 9.62 -6.79
C ASN A 92 -0.10 8.53 -5.73
N LEU A 93 0.62 7.40 -5.85
CA LEU A 93 0.50 6.27 -4.92
C LEU A 93 1.30 6.46 -3.63
N GLY A 94 2.41 7.21 -3.68
CA GLY A 94 3.29 7.44 -2.53
C GLY A 94 2.55 7.93 -1.28
N PRO A 95 1.77 9.00 -1.34
CA PRO A 95 1.00 9.48 -0.18
C PRO A 95 0.03 8.44 0.38
N TRP A 96 -0.63 7.66 -0.46
CA TRP A 96 -1.56 6.62 -0.03
C TRP A 96 -0.87 5.48 0.71
N SER A 97 0.35 5.11 0.32
CA SER A 97 1.14 4.12 1.07
C SER A 97 1.48 4.63 2.47
N LEU A 98 1.89 5.89 2.59
CA LEU A 98 2.20 6.51 3.88
C LEU A 98 0.95 6.64 4.76
N TYR A 99 -0.20 7.02 4.20
CA TYR A 99 -1.45 7.06 4.94
C TYR A 99 -1.88 5.68 5.42
N GLY A 100 -1.71 4.64 4.60
CA GLY A 100 -2.00 3.25 4.99
C GLY A 100 -1.12 2.78 6.14
N ILE A 101 0.19 3.03 6.09
CA ILE A 101 1.14 2.69 7.15
C ILE A 101 0.86 3.52 8.41
N GLY A 102 0.62 4.82 8.27
CA GLY A 102 0.26 5.70 9.39
C GLY A 102 -1.03 5.28 10.08
N ALA A 103 -2.06 4.91 9.31
CA ALA A 103 -3.31 4.38 9.84
C ALA A 103 -3.09 3.05 10.59
N HIS A 104 -2.22 2.18 10.06
CA HIS A 104 -1.83 0.95 10.76
C HIS A 104 -1.27 1.26 12.15
N VAL A 105 -0.26 2.12 12.24
CA VAL A 105 0.35 2.48 13.52
C VAL A 105 -0.68 3.09 14.46
N PHE A 106 -1.52 4.00 13.96
CA PHE A 106 -2.55 4.63 14.78
C PHE A 106 -3.56 3.62 15.34
N PHE A 107 -4.10 2.75 14.49
CA PHE A 107 -5.11 1.78 14.91
C PHE A 107 -4.54 0.70 15.83
N ILE A 108 -3.29 0.24 15.61
CA ILE A 108 -2.70 -0.81 16.45
C ILE A 108 -2.39 -0.28 17.86
N VAL A 109 -1.83 0.93 17.97
CA VAL A 109 -1.56 1.56 19.26
C VAL A 109 -2.86 1.78 20.04
N LEU A 110 -3.90 2.29 19.37
CA LEU A 110 -5.20 2.50 19.99
C LEU A 110 -5.85 1.18 20.43
N SER A 111 -5.70 0.12 19.64
CA SER A 111 -6.22 -1.21 19.96
C SER A 111 -5.56 -1.79 21.22
N PHE A 112 -4.23 -1.78 21.30
CA PHE A 112 -3.50 -2.32 22.45
C PHE A 112 -3.70 -1.49 23.71
N ALA A 113 -3.61 -0.15 23.61
CA ALA A 113 -3.86 0.71 24.76
C ALA A 113 -5.24 0.50 25.37
N GLY A 114 -6.24 0.26 24.52
CA GLY A 114 -7.60 -0.01 24.99
C GLY A 114 -7.79 -1.41 25.57
N GLN A 115 -7.09 -2.44 25.05
CA GLN A 115 -7.13 -3.81 25.55
C GLN A 115 -6.41 -3.90 26.90
N ASP A 116 -5.24 -3.26 27.03
CA ASP A 116 -4.41 -3.33 28.24
C ASP A 116 -4.79 -2.28 29.29
N SER A 117 -5.75 -1.41 28.98
CA SER A 117 -6.20 -0.31 29.84
C SER A 117 -5.05 0.61 30.29
N ILE A 118 -4.06 0.81 29.44
CA ILE A 118 -2.91 1.68 29.70
C ILE A 118 -2.99 2.97 28.89
N PRO A 119 -2.34 4.08 29.35
CA PRO A 119 -2.31 5.33 28.60
C PRO A 119 -1.60 5.18 27.24
N LEU A 120 -2.14 5.80 26.18
CA LEU A 120 -1.63 5.75 24.82
C LEU A 120 -0.12 6.06 24.70
N TYR A 121 0.38 7.03 25.46
CA TYR A 121 1.81 7.40 25.42
C TYR A 121 2.71 6.26 25.94
N LYS A 122 2.22 5.47 26.91
CA LYS A 122 2.96 4.33 27.44
C LYS A 122 3.00 3.18 26.44
N GLU A 123 1.89 2.92 25.78
CA GLU A 123 1.82 1.91 24.71
C GLU A 123 2.74 2.29 23.54
N LEU A 124 2.71 3.54 23.11
CA LEU A 124 3.61 4.04 22.07
C LEU A 124 5.08 3.87 22.45
N TRP A 125 5.44 4.18 23.70
CA TRP A 125 6.79 4.01 24.23
C TRP A 125 7.22 2.54 24.21
N LEU A 126 6.37 1.64 24.68
CA LEU A 126 6.62 0.19 24.68
C LEU A 126 6.80 -0.35 23.25
N SER A 127 5.96 0.07 22.32
CA SER A 127 6.07 -0.30 20.91
C SER A 127 7.40 0.16 20.28
N LEU A 128 7.87 1.35 20.64
CA LEU A 128 9.16 1.89 20.13
C LEU A 128 10.38 1.19 20.71
N ILE A 129 10.31 0.69 21.95
CA ILE A 129 11.45 -0.01 22.61
C ILE A 129 11.56 -1.46 22.13
N HIS A 130 10.46 -2.08 21.68
CA HIS A 130 10.45 -3.50 21.29
C HIS A 130 10.67 -3.72 19.78
N ILE A 131 10.94 -2.64 19.01
CA ILE A 131 11.42 -2.72 17.62
C ILE A 131 12.93 -2.86 17.61
#